data_f99836a74ae91454702af710ef46dcc5
#
_entry.id   f99836a74ae91454702af710ef46dcc5
#
_cell.length_a   1.000
_cell.length_b   1.000
_cell.length_c   1.000
_cell.angle_alpha   90.00
_cell.angle_beta   90.00
_cell.angle_gamma   90.00
#
_symmetry.space_group_name_H-M   'P 1'
#
loop_
_entity.id
_entity.type
_entity.pdbx_description
1 polymer ?
#
loop_
_entity_poly.entity_id
_entity_poly.type
_entity_poly.pdbx_seq_one_letter_code
_entity_poly.pdbx_strand_id
1 'polypeptide(L)'
;MDNLEKLKKPFEDSELEWKPQSVGVKNDKPWAMILCYVQARAIQNRLDEVFGPMNWKDEYRFEQNGVICRLSVYCSEKKEWIAKENGSPETDIESFKGGISGAFKRVASSGYGIGRYLYELDITFADCSMTKQKGYKQAKTKDGKYFYWKVPTSIDITQQKPREKNEWEKKLLEQANNDESVLAEISDSWNNGITSEKQYYWFSNQLYNKNHGIPTDYYGKATVPEYIDKKL
;
A
#
# COMPACT_ATOMS: atom_id res chain seq x y z
N MET A 1 -27.01 4.41 8.94
CA MET A 1 -25.62 4.40 8.39
C MET A 1 -25.58 3.22 7.45
N ASP A 2 -25.28 3.46 6.18
CA ASP A 2 -25.23 2.42 5.16
C ASP A 2 -24.16 1.38 5.55
N ASN A 3 -24.41 0.10 5.27
CA ASN A 3 -23.46 -0.98 5.53
C ASN A 3 -22.10 -0.72 4.90
N LEU A 4 -22.05 -0.04 3.74
CA LEU A 4 -20.79 0.34 3.07
C LEU A 4 -19.96 1.33 3.90
N GLU A 5 -20.59 2.29 4.56
CA GLU A 5 -19.88 3.23 5.43
C GLU A 5 -19.29 2.55 6.66
N LYS A 6 -20.03 1.59 7.25
CA LYS A 6 -19.53 0.80 8.37
C LYS A 6 -18.33 -0.06 8.00
N LEU A 7 -18.33 -0.68 6.79
CA LEU A 7 -17.21 -1.48 6.29
C LEU A 7 -15.94 -0.67 6.13
N LYS A 8 -16.05 0.60 5.70
CA LYS A 8 -14.93 1.50 5.44
C LYS A 8 -14.39 2.21 6.68
N LYS A 9 -15.11 2.13 7.81
CA LYS A 9 -14.70 2.78 9.06
C LYS A 9 -13.24 2.40 9.41
N PRO A 10 -12.37 3.36 9.77
CA PRO A 10 -11.02 3.09 10.24
C PRO A 10 -10.99 2.09 11.40
N PHE A 11 -9.88 1.38 11.51
CA PHE A 11 -9.60 0.44 12.59
C PHE A 11 -8.88 1.14 13.75
N GLU A 12 -9.09 0.62 14.96
CA GLU A 12 -8.38 1.07 16.15
C GLU A 12 -6.92 0.56 16.17
N ASP A 13 -6.03 1.23 16.89
CA ASP A 13 -4.61 0.86 16.97
C ASP A 13 -4.37 -0.60 17.38
N SER A 14 -5.22 -1.14 18.25
CA SER A 14 -5.16 -2.54 18.70
C SER A 14 -5.48 -3.56 17.61
N GLU A 15 -6.14 -3.14 16.54
CA GLU A 15 -6.54 -3.94 15.38
C GLU A 15 -5.53 -3.85 14.23
N LEU A 16 -4.56 -2.93 14.36
CA LEU A 16 -3.52 -2.68 13.37
C LEU A 16 -2.20 -3.34 13.77
N GLU A 17 -1.41 -3.69 12.77
CA GLU A 17 -0.09 -4.27 12.94
C GLU A 17 0.92 -3.55 12.04
N TRP A 18 1.92 -2.97 12.66
CA TRP A 18 3.03 -2.34 11.95
C TRP A 18 4.19 -3.30 11.81
N LYS A 19 4.72 -3.40 10.59
CA LYS A 19 5.88 -4.25 10.27
C LYS A 19 6.93 -3.47 9.48
N PRO A 20 8.22 -3.64 9.80
CA PRO A 20 9.27 -3.15 8.95
C PRO A 20 9.27 -3.90 7.61
N GLN A 21 9.16 -3.14 6.52
CA GLN A 21 9.28 -3.65 5.15
C GLN A 21 10.73 -3.65 4.70
N SER A 22 11.46 -2.61 5.06
CA SER A 22 12.89 -2.47 4.79
C SER A 22 13.58 -1.76 5.94
N VAL A 23 14.80 -2.20 6.25
CA VAL A 23 15.55 -1.68 7.39
C VAL A 23 17.04 -1.57 7.07
N GLY A 24 17.72 -0.64 7.71
CA GLY A 24 19.16 -0.49 7.55
C GLY A 24 19.78 0.42 8.61
N VAL A 25 21.13 0.44 8.60
CA VAL A 25 21.95 1.37 9.39
C VAL A 25 22.95 2.01 8.44
N LYS A 26 22.92 3.33 8.31
CA LYS A 26 23.86 4.10 7.50
C LYS A 26 24.51 5.18 8.37
N ASN A 27 25.86 5.18 8.45
CA ASN A 27 26.62 6.12 9.29
C ASN A 27 26.10 6.14 10.74
N ASP A 28 25.93 4.97 11.34
CA ASP A 28 25.39 4.75 12.69
C ASP A 28 23.97 5.31 12.93
N LYS A 29 23.27 5.70 11.88
CA LYS A 29 21.88 6.12 11.90
C LYS A 29 20.98 4.98 11.43
N PRO A 30 20.19 4.38 12.32
CA PRO A 30 19.22 3.33 11.94
C PRO A 30 18.02 3.97 11.24
N TRP A 31 17.43 3.22 10.33
CA TRP A 31 16.18 3.58 9.68
C TRP A 31 15.32 2.33 9.45
N ALA A 32 14.02 2.50 9.46
CA ALA A 32 13.05 1.46 9.16
C ALA A 32 11.91 2.07 8.35
N MET A 33 11.71 1.56 7.15
CA MET A 33 10.49 1.78 6.38
C MET A 33 9.46 0.77 6.86
N ILE A 34 8.31 1.25 7.30
CA ILE A 34 7.27 0.46 7.93
C ILE A 34 5.97 0.54 7.15
N LEU A 35 5.23 -0.56 7.16
CA LEU A 35 3.89 -0.64 6.60
C LEU A 35 2.88 -1.02 7.68
N CYS A 36 1.68 -0.50 7.54
CA CYS A 36 0.55 -0.78 8.40
C CYS A 36 -0.33 -1.85 7.77
N TYR A 37 -0.72 -2.84 8.55
CA TYR A 37 -1.61 -3.92 8.14
C TYR A 37 -2.78 -4.03 9.13
N VAL A 38 -3.97 -4.30 8.61
CA VAL A 38 -5.08 -4.73 9.46
C VAL A 38 -4.91 -6.21 9.81
N GLN A 39 -5.28 -6.59 11.03
CA GLN A 39 -5.32 -7.99 11.44
C GLN A 39 -6.51 -8.71 10.78
N ALA A 40 -6.33 -9.95 10.33
CA ALA A 40 -7.43 -10.72 9.72
C ALA A 40 -8.64 -10.86 10.66
N ARG A 41 -8.39 -11.02 11.97
CA ARG A 41 -9.44 -11.09 12.98
C ARG A 41 -10.25 -9.79 13.09
N ALA A 42 -9.62 -8.64 12.93
CA ALA A 42 -10.32 -7.36 12.93
C ALA A 42 -11.28 -7.24 11.73
N ILE A 43 -10.87 -7.76 10.58
CA ILE A 43 -11.75 -7.84 9.41
C ILE A 43 -12.93 -8.77 9.65
N GLN A 44 -12.71 -9.95 10.25
CA GLN A 44 -13.77 -10.89 10.61
C GLN A 44 -14.78 -10.25 11.57
N ASN A 45 -14.29 -9.61 12.63
CA ASN A 45 -15.15 -8.88 13.59
C ASN A 45 -15.97 -7.79 12.88
N ARG A 46 -15.38 -7.06 11.93
CA ARG A 46 -16.07 -6.03 11.15
C ARG A 46 -17.16 -6.64 10.25
N LEU A 47 -16.93 -7.78 9.65
CA LEU A 47 -17.92 -8.51 8.86
C LEU A 47 -19.07 -9.03 9.75
N ASP A 48 -18.74 -9.53 10.94
CA ASP A 48 -19.73 -9.95 11.94
C ASP A 48 -20.60 -8.78 12.42
N GLU A 49 -19.96 -7.62 12.68
CA GLU A 49 -20.67 -6.40 13.10
C GLU A 49 -21.64 -5.90 12.03
N VAL A 50 -21.23 -5.93 10.75
CA VAL A 50 -22.00 -5.32 9.66
C VAL A 50 -23.07 -6.26 9.10
N PHE A 51 -22.76 -7.53 8.92
CA PHE A 51 -23.65 -8.50 8.28
C PHE A 51 -24.21 -9.54 9.25
N GLY A 52 -23.62 -9.72 10.41
CA GLY A 52 -23.83 -10.87 11.29
C GLY A 52 -23.02 -12.08 10.85
N PRO A 53 -22.62 -12.97 11.79
CA PRO A 53 -21.68 -14.05 11.51
C PRO A 53 -22.21 -15.13 10.55
N MET A 54 -23.52 -15.17 10.30
CA MET A 54 -24.14 -16.14 9.38
C MET A 54 -24.37 -15.60 7.97
N ASN A 55 -24.08 -14.30 7.74
CA ASN A 55 -24.36 -13.63 6.47
C ASN A 55 -23.09 -13.27 5.69
N TRP A 56 -21.97 -13.86 6.04
CA TRP A 56 -20.75 -13.83 5.21
C TRP A 56 -20.06 -15.19 5.28
N LYS A 57 -19.25 -15.49 4.27
CA LYS A 57 -18.42 -16.70 4.18
C LYS A 57 -17.20 -16.46 3.34
N ASP A 58 -16.14 -17.20 3.64
CA ASP A 58 -14.91 -17.24 2.89
C ASP A 58 -14.63 -18.67 2.39
N GLU A 59 -14.17 -18.76 1.16
CA GLU A 59 -13.82 -20.01 0.48
C GLU A 59 -12.43 -19.84 -0.13
N TYR A 60 -11.60 -20.90 -0.08
CA TYR A 60 -10.22 -20.83 -0.53
C TYR A 60 -9.94 -21.84 -1.63
N ARG A 61 -9.25 -21.39 -2.68
CA ARG A 61 -8.65 -22.26 -3.70
C ARG A 61 -7.14 -22.12 -3.65
N PHE A 62 -6.47 -23.26 -3.77
CA PHE A 62 -5.01 -23.32 -3.80
C PHE A 62 -4.57 -23.49 -5.24
N GLU A 63 -3.77 -22.54 -5.71
CA GLU A 63 -3.18 -22.52 -7.02
C GLU A 63 -1.67 -22.82 -6.91
N GLN A 64 -1.01 -23.03 -8.06
CA GLN A 64 0.40 -23.47 -8.10
C GLN A 64 1.37 -22.56 -7.29
N ASN A 65 1.10 -21.26 -7.20
CA ASN A 65 1.98 -20.27 -6.56
C ASN A 65 1.24 -19.36 -5.56
N GLY A 66 0.09 -19.77 -5.05
CA GLY A 66 -0.66 -18.91 -4.15
C GLY A 66 -2.02 -19.42 -3.75
N VAL A 67 -2.73 -18.57 -3.03
CA VAL A 67 -4.06 -18.83 -2.49
C VAL A 67 -5.02 -17.77 -3.02
N ILE A 68 -6.18 -18.18 -3.52
CA ILE A 68 -7.28 -17.30 -3.88
C ILE A 68 -8.36 -17.42 -2.81
N CYS A 69 -8.80 -16.30 -2.27
CA CYS A 69 -9.94 -16.20 -1.37
C CYS A 69 -11.13 -15.63 -2.11
N ARG A 70 -12.26 -16.33 -2.00
CA ARG A 70 -13.58 -15.86 -2.38
C ARG A 70 -14.33 -15.46 -1.13
N LEU A 71 -14.54 -14.16 -0.93
CA LEU A 71 -15.32 -13.61 0.16
C LEU A 71 -16.72 -13.28 -0.36
N SER A 72 -17.75 -13.84 0.28
CA SER A 72 -19.15 -13.65 -0.08
C SER A 72 -19.91 -13.03 1.08
N VAL A 73 -20.78 -12.07 0.81
CA VAL A 73 -21.71 -11.46 1.78
C VAL A 73 -23.14 -11.57 1.25
N TYR A 74 -24.10 -11.78 2.14
CA TYR A 74 -25.51 -11.83 1.77
C TYR A 74 -26.09 -10.41 1.69
N CYS A 75 -26.61 -10.05 0.53
CA CYS A 75 -27.32 -8.80 0.31
C CYS A 75 -28.81 -9.01 0.53
N SER A 76 -29.36 -8.51 1.63
CA SER A 76 -30.77 -8.67 1.98
C SER A 76 -31.72 -7.96 1.01
N GLU A 77 -31.29 -6.84 0.42
CA GLU A 77 -32.09 -6.09 -0.57
C GLU A 77 -32.25 -6.86 -1.87
N LYS A 78 -31.16 -7.47 -2.35
CA LYS A 78 -31.15 -8.26 -3.59
C LYS A 78 -31.51 -9.73 -3.37
N LYS A 79 -31.54 -10.18 -2.11
CA LYS A 79 -31.75 -11.58 -1.70
C LYS A 79 -30.77 -12.56 -2.35
N GLU A 80 -29.51 -12.12 -2.53
CA GLU A 80 -28.46 -12.91 -3.17
C GLU A 80 -27.12 -12.79 -2.44
N TRP A 81 -26.25 -13.78 -2.67
CA TRP A 81 -24.87 -13.74 -2.21
C TRP A 81 -23.99 -12.97 -3.22
N ILE A 82 -23.35 -11.90 -2.77
CA ILE A 82 -22.42 -11.13 -3.57
C ILE A 82 -21.00 -11.59 -3.23
N ALA A 83 -20.29 -12.11 -4.21
CA ALA A 83 -18.94 -12.65 -4.05
C ALA A 83 -17.90 -11.77 -4.75
N LYS A 84 -16.73 -11.65 -4.12
CA LYS A 84 -15.51 -11.04 -4.67
C LYS A 84 -14.35 -12.00 -4.46
N GLU A 85 -13.35 -11.96 -5.34
CA GLU A 85 -12.17 -12.81 -5.26
C GLU A 85 -10.89 -11.97 -5.34
N ASN A 86 -9.88 -12.40 -4.61
CA ASN A 86 -8.52 -11.89 -4.74
C ASN A 86 -7.52 -12.93 -4.24
N GLY A 87 -6.26 -12.83 -4.69
CA GLY A 87 -5.22 -13.79 -4.38
C GLY A 87 -4.04 -13.20 -3.62
N SER A 88 -3.28 -14.08 -3.00
CA SER A 88 -1.99 -13.79 -2.40
C SER A 88 -0.99 -14.88 -2.80
N PRO A 89 0.26 -14.52 -3.13
CA PRO A 89 1.29 -15.53 -3.31
C PRO A 89 1.55 -16.27 -1.99
N GLU A 90 2.13 -17.45 -2.08
CA GLU A 90 2.68 -18.14 -0.91
C GLU A 90 3.81 -17.29 -0.29
N THR A 91 3.98 -17.42 1.02
CA THR A 91 5.04 -16.73 1.77
C THR A 91 6.14 -17.72 2.15
N ASP A 92 7.39 -17.26 2.25
CA ASP A 92 8.55 -18.11 2.57
C ASP A 92 8.46 -18.73 3.96
N ILE A 93 7.72 -18.11 4.88
CA ILE A 93 7.54 -18.57 6.25
C ILE A 93 6.06 -18.85 6.50
N GLU A 94 5.71 -20.06 6.95
CA GLU A 94 4.31 -20.50 7.12
C GLU A 94 3.48 -20.25 5.85
N SER A 95 3.96 -20.72 4.69
CA SER A 95 3.44 -20.42 3.36
C SER A 95 1.91 -20.54 3.27
N PHE A 96 1.36 -21.61 3.80
CA PHE A 96 -0.07 -21.90 3.78
C PHE A 96 -0.90 -20.86 4.57
N LYS A 97 -0.53 -20.63 5.83
CA LYS A 97 -1.24 -19.69 6.71
C LYS A 97 -1.09 -18.23 6.25
N GLY A 98 0.10 -17.88 5.79
CA GLY A 98 0.39 -16.55 5.24
C GLY A 98 -0.42 -16.27 3.97
N GLY A 99 -0.49 -17.23 3.06
CA GLY A 99 -1.26 -17.16 1.83
C GLY A 99 -2.76 -16.98 2.09
N ILE A 100 -3.36 -17.80 2.96
CA ILE A 100 -4.77 -17.70 3.36
C ILE A 100 -5.08 -16.31 3.95
N SER A 101 -4.32 -15.89 4.96
CA SER A 101 -4.53 -14.59 5.60
C SER A 101 -4.29 -13.41 4.65
N GLY A 102 -3.32 -13.54 3.75
CA GLY A 102 -3.02 -12.54 2.72
C GLY A 102 -4.15 -12.40 1.72
N ALA A 103 -4.65 -13.51 1.16
CA ALA A 103 -5.75 -13.53 0.20
C ALA A 103 -7.04 -12.95 0.81
N PHE A 104 -7.37 -13.35 2.05
CA PHE A 104 -8.52 -12.81 2.77
C PHE A 104 -8.45 -11.29 2.97
N LYS A 105 -7.32 -10.77 3.45
CA LYS A 105 -7.13 -9.33 3.63
C LYS A 105 -7.20 -8.56 2.31
N ARG A 106 -6.67 -9.11 1.23
CA ARG A 106 -6.71 -8.50 -0.10
C ARG A 106 -8.13 -8.43 -0.66
N VAL A 107 -8.92 -9.51 -0.58
CA VAL A 107 -10.30 -9.48 -1.08
C VAL A 107 -11.18 -8.58 -0.23
N ALA A 108 -10.98 -8.53 1.09
CA ALA A 108 -11.71 -7.63 1.99
C ALA A 108 -11.45 -6.16 1.64
N SER A 109 -10.19 -5.80 1.38
CA SER A 109 -9.80 -4.44 1.01
C SER A 109 -10.24 -4.09 -0.41
N SER A 110 -9.82 -4.83 -1.42
CA SER A 110 -10.10 -4.52 -2.83
C SER A 110 -11.58 -4.66 -3.18
N GLY A 111 -12.25 -5.68 -2.65
CA GLY A 111 -13.64 -5.99 -2.95
C GLY A 111 -14.65 -5.17 -2.16
N TYR A 112 -14.42 -5.00 -0.87
CA TYR A 112 -15.39 -4.43 0.07
C TYR A 112 -14.95 -3.11 0.72
N GLY A 113 -13.72 -2.65 0.48
CA GLY A 113 -13.19 -1.41 1.03
C GLY A 113 -12.73 -1.49 2.48
N ILE A 114 -12.72 -2.69 3.10
CA ILE A 114 -12.34 -2.87 4.49
C ILE A 114 -10.83 -2.66 4.67
N GLY A 115 -10.43 -1.60 5.39
CA GLY A 115 -9.04 -1.24 5.58
C GLY A 115 -8.33 -0.73 4.31
N ARG A 116 -9.06 -0.37 3.26
CA ARG A 116 -8.48 0.12 2.00
C ARG A 116 -7.65 1.39 2.20
N TYR A 117 -8.05 2.28 3.09
CA TYR A 117 -7.33 3.51 3.43
C TYR A 117 -5.87 3.25 3.85
N LEU A 118 -5.54 2.05 4.34
CA LEU A 118 -4.15 1.69 4.71
C LEU A 118 -3.21 1.59 3.50
N TYR A 119 -3.75 1.37 2.30
CA TYR A 119 -2.98 1.35 1.04
C TYR A 119 -2.76 2.75 0.47
N GLU A 120 -3.49 3.74 0.98
CA GLU A 120 -3.36 5.15 0.60
C GLU A 120 -2.36 5.89 1.51
N LEU A 121 -1.85 5.19 2.54
CA LEU A 121 -0.83 5.76 3.42
C LEU A 121 0.50 5.90 2.69
N ASP A 122 1.10 7.06 2.83
CA ASP A 122 2.47 7.31 2.36
C ASP A 122 3.47 6.34 3.02
N ILE A 123 4.62 6.16 2.36
CA ILE A 123 5.74 5.43 2.95
C ILE A 123 6.13 6.08 4.27
N THR A 124 6.00 5.35 5.34
CA THR A 124 6.30 5.85 6.68
C THR A 124 7.66 5.34 7.14
N PHE A 125 8.53 6.28 7.56
CA PHE A 125 9.76 5.95 8.26
C PHE A 125 9.54 6.07 9.76
N ALA A 126 9.83 4.98 10.48
CA ALA A 126 9.73 4.97 11.93
C ALA A 126 10.86 5.80 12.57
N ASP A 127 10.56 6.38 13.71
CA ASP A 127 11.61 6.92 14.60
C ASP A 127 12.47 5.75 15.13
N CYS A 128 13.78 5.82 14.90
CA CYS A 128 14.71 4.72 15.16
C CYS A 128 15.84 5.13 16.09
N SER A 129 16.34 4.17 16.89
CA SER A 129 17.44 4.37 17.83
C SER A 129 18.35 3.16 17.88
N MET A 130 19.67 3.37 18.03
CA MET A 130 20.61 2.29 18.32
C MET A 130 20.48 1.75 19.75
N THR A 131 19.89 2.50 20.66
CA THR A 131 19.67 2.11 22.06
C THR A 131 18.21 1.81 22.33
N LYS A 132 17.96 0.82 23.21
CA LYS A 132 16.61 0.43 23.61
C LYS A 132 15.90 1.59 24.32
N GLN A 133 14.69 1.91 23.83
CA GLN A 133 13.81 2.92 24.42
C GLN A 133 12.46 2.31 24.79
N LYS A 134 11.74 2.97 25.71
CA LYS A 134 10.39 2.53 26.10
C LYS A 134 9.44 2.66 24.90
N GLY A 135 8.69 1.60 24.58
CA GLY A 135 7.74 1.59 23.46
C GLY A 135 8.36 1.29 22.09
N TYR A 136 9.69 1.04 22.04
CA TYR A 136 10.36 0.64 20.81
C TYR A 136 10.43 -0.88 20.68
N LYS A 137 10.25 -1.37 19.46
CA LYS A 137 10.47 -2.79 19.08
C LYS A 137 11.88 -2.96 18.51
N GLN A 138 12.48 -4.12 18.76
CA GLN A 138 13.77 -4.47 18.19
C GLN A 138 13.62 -4.93 16.74
N ALA A 139 14.55 -4.53 15.89
CA ALA A 139 14.74 -5.04 14.55
C ALA A 139 16.21 -5.43 14.30
N LYS A 140 16.44 -6.25 13.27
CA LYS A 140 17.76 -6.70 12.85
C LYS A 140 17.92 -6.45 11.37
N THR A 141 19.02 -5.85 10.97
CA THR A 141 19.39 -5.66 9.57
C THR A 141 19.87 -6.97 8.93
N LYS A 142 19.95 -7.02 7.61
CA LYS A 142 20.47 -8.19 6.88
C LYS A 142 21.93 -8.53 7.23
N ASP A 143 22.74 -7.49 7.55
CA ASP A 143 24.13 -7.62 8.00
C ASP A 143 24.28 -7.90 9.52
N GLY A 144 23.16 -8.16 10.20
CA GLY A 144 23.16 -8.65 11.57
C GLY A 144 23.13 -7.57 12.67
N LYS A 145 23.11 -6.30 12.35
CA LYS A 145 23.05 -5.20 13.33
C LYS A 145 21.67 -5.09 13.95
N TYR A 146 21.61 -4.87 15.26
CA TYR A 146 20.36 -4.64 15.99
C TYR A 146 20.14 -3.15 16.21
N PHE A 147 18.88 -2.75 16.12
CA PHE A 147 18.42 -1.40 16.48
C PHE A 147 16.96 -1.46 16.96
N TYR A 148 16.40 -0.33 17.31
CA TYR A 148 15.05 -0.23 17.85
C TYR A 148 14.26 0.82 17.07
N TRP A 149 12.96 0.59 16.89
CA TRP A 149 12.07 1.47 16.17
C TRP A 149 10.75 1.65 16.93
N LYS A 150 10.21 2.86 16.91
CA LYS A 150 8.94 3.22 17.53
C LYS A 150 7.78 2.76 16.67
N VAL A 151 6.79 2.09 17.27
CA VAL A 151 5.54 1.73 16.59
C VAL A 151 4.67 3.00 16.54
N PRO A 152 4.24 3.45 15.35
CA PRO A 152 3.30 4.57 15.23
C PRO A 152 1.95 4.26 15.84
N THR A 153 1.18 5.30 16.13
CA THR A 153 -0.23 5.21 16.50
C THR A 153 -1.13 5.63 15.33
N SER A 154 -2.44 5.35 15.39
CA SER A 154 -3.41 5.81 14.40
C SER A 154 -3.45 7.35 14.29
N ILE A 155 -3.17 8.04 15.38
CA ILE A 155 -3.05 9.51 15.41
C ILE A 155 -1.88 9.97 14.55
N ASP A 156 -0.74 9.25 14.61
CA ASP A 156 0.42 9.56 13.78
C ASP A 156 0.11 9.39 12.28
N ILE A 157 -0.76 8.41 11.93
CA ILE A 157 -1.21 8.18 10.56
C ILE A 157 -2.09 9.34 10.05
N THR A 158 -3.07 9.74 10.87
CA THR A 158 -4.04 10.78 10.47
C THR A 158 -3.43 12.19 10.48
N GLN A 159 -2.33 12.38 11.21
CA GLN A 159 -1.59 13.64 11.27
C GLN A 159 -0.41 13.71 10.29
N GLN A 160 -0.16 12.67 9.49
CA GLN A 160 0.79 12.78 8.41
C GLN A 160 0.28 13.84 7.44
N LYS A 161 0.91 15.01 7.48
CA LYS A 161 0.72 16.00 6.43
C LYS A 161 1.04 15.33 5.10
N PRO A 162 0.29 15.62 4.05
CA PRO A 162 0.68 15.20 2.70
C PRO A 162 2.16 15.55 2.52
N ARG A 163 2.95 14.60 2.07
CA ARG A 163 4.37 14.82 1.81
C ARG A 163 4.51 16.05 0.90
N GLU A 164 5.32 17.00 1.30
CA GLU A 164 5.62 18.12 0.42
C GLU A 164 6.29 17.59 -0.84
N LYS A 165 5.70 17.89 -1.99
CA LYS A 165 6.26 17.51 -3.26
C LYS A 165 7.59 18.25 -3.49
N ASN A 166 8.59 17.51 -3.92
CA ASN A 166 9.88 18.10 -4.26
C ASN A 166 9.80 18.86 -5.60
N GLU A 167 10.88 19.55 -5.97
CA GLU A 167 10.92 20.40 -7.16
C GLU A 167 10.65 19.63 -8.47
N TRP A 168 11.06 18.38 -8.57
CA TRP A 168 10.79 17.54 -9.74
C TRP A 168 9.30 17.19 -9.85
N GLU A 169 8.67 16.89 -8.75
CA GLU A 169 7.24 16.56 -8.68
C GLU A 169 6.37 17.79 -8.98
N LYS A 170 6.76 18.95 -8.48
CA LYS A 170 6.07 20.21 -8.81
C LYS A 170 6.14 20.49 -10.30
N LYS A 171 7.31 20.34 -10.93
CA LYS A 171 7.48 20.50 -12.37
C LYS A 171 6.67 19.50 -13.18
N LEU A 172 6.58 18.23 -12.75
CA LEU A 172 5.75 17.22 -13.43
C LEU A 172 4.27 17.54 -13.30
N LEU A 173 3.83 18.05 -12.15
CA LEU A 173 2.45 18.49 -11.96
C LEU A 173 2.08 19.68 -12.86
N GLU A 174 2.96 20.66 -13.00
CA GLU A 174 2.78 21.77 -13.95
C GLU A 174 2.63 21.24 -15.38
N GLN A 175 3.46 20.28 -15.79
CA GLN A 175 3.36 19.64 -17.10
C GLN A 175 2.07 18.83 -17.28
N ALA A 176 1.50 18.30 -16.19
CA ALA A 176 0.23 17.58 -16.15
C ALA A 176 -0.99 18.49 -15.91
N ASN A 177 -0.84 19.82 -16.07
CA ASN A 177 -1.89 20.81 -15.77
C ASN A 177 -2.43 20.74 -14.34
N ASN A 178 -1.58 20.39 -13.39
CA ASN A 178 -1.89 20.13 -11.97
C ASN A 178 -2.88 18.97 -11.73
N ASP A 179 -3.02 18.07 -12.69
CA ASP A 179 -3.82 16.87 -12.56
C ASP A 179 -2.93 15.69 -12.15
N GLU A 180 -2.96 15.38 -10.86
CA GLU A 180 -2.18 14.30 -10.26
C GLU A 180 -2.61 12.90 -10.73
N SER A 181 -3.88 12.75 -11.13
CA SER A 181 -4.41 11.48 -11.62
C SER A 181 -3.73 11.04 -12.92
N VAL A 182 -3.36 11.99 -13.76
CA VAL A 182 -2.63 11.72 -15.01
C VAL A 182 -1.25 11.11 -14.75
N LEU A 183 -0.56 11.56 -13.70
CA LEU A 183 0.76 11.03 -13.31
C LEU A 183 0.63 9.66 -12.62
N ALA A 184 -0.40 9.46 -11.83
CA ALA A 184 -0.69 8.17 -11.20
C ALA A 184 -1.09 7.09 -12.24
N GLU A 185 -1.79 7.47 -13.30
CA GLU A 185 -2.08 6.57 -14.43
C GLU A 185 -0.82 6.14 -15.21
N ILE A 186 0.20 6.99 -15.25
CA ILE A 186 1.49 6.65 -15.89
C ILE A 186 2.20 5.56 -15.09
N SER A 187 2.23 5.68 -13.77
CA SER A 187 2.84 4.68 -12.88
C SER A 187 2.42 4.87 -11.44
N ASP A 188 2.08 3.77 -10.78
CA ASP A 188 1.83 3.72 -9.32
C ASP A 188 3.02 4.25 -8.51
N SER A 189 4.22 4.25 -9.09
CA SER A 189 5.42 4.80 -8.44
C SER A 189 5.36 6.31 -8.23
N TRP A 190 4.45 7.04 -8.88
CA TRP A 190 4.18 8.45 -8.60
C TRP A 190 3.84 8.70 -7.13
N ASN A 191 3.02 7.85 -6.54
CA ASN A 191 2.60 7.95 -5.14
C ASN A 191 3.77 7.79 -4.15
N ASN A 192 4.85 7.12 -4.58
CA ASN A 192 6.07 6.93 -3.78
C ASN A 192 7.05 8.11 -3.89
N GLY A 193 6.77 9.04 -4.77
CA GLY A 193 7.58 10.22 -5.02
C GLY A 193 8.76 10.02 -5.96
N ILE A 194 9.21 11.13 -6.53
CA ILE A 194 10.35 11.17 -7.44
C ILE A 194 11.62 11.32 -6.62
N THR A 195 12.46 10.29 -6.59
CA THR A 195 13.68 10.23 -5.75
C THR A 195 14.97 10.42 -6.53
N SER A 196 14.90 10.50 -7.87
CA SER A 196 16.05 10.67 -8.73
C SER A 196 15.70 11.43 -10.00
N GLU A 197 16.68 12.13 -10.54
CA GLU A 197 16.60 12.82 -11.81
C GLU A 197 16.20 11.89 -12.97
N LYS A 198 16.68 10.64 -12.94
CA LYS A 198 16.30 9.61 -13.91
C LYS A 198 14.80 9.30 -13.88
N GLN A 199 14.19 9.24 -12.69
CA GLN A 199 12.73 9.06 -12.56
C GLN A 199 11.98 10.28 -13.09
N TYR A 200 12.45 11.49 -12.80
CA TYR A 200 11.86 12.72 -13.33
C TYR A 200 11.81 12.72 -14.85
N TYR A 201 12.94 12.47 -15.53
CA TYR A 201 12.97 12.42 -16.99
C TYR A 201 12.12 11.29 -17.57
N TRP A 202 12.06 10.15 -16.89
CA TRP A 202 11.20 9.05 -17.32
C TRP A 202 9.72 9.46 -17.27
N PHE A 203 9.23 10.05 -16.15
CA PHE A 203 7.84 10.53 -16.04
C PHE A 203 7.53 11.63 -17.04
N SER A 204 8.41 12.60 -17.21
CA SER A 204 8.26 13.70 -18.18
C SER A 204 8.11 13.17 -19.61
N ASN A 205 8.89 12.15 -19.98
CA ASN A 205 8.82 11.53 -21.29
C ASN A 205 7.50 10.74 -21.47
N GLN A 206 7.07 9.98 -20.46
CA GLN A 206 5.80 9.26 -20.51
C GLN A 206 4.61 10.22 -20.63
N LEU A 207 4.64 11.32 -19.89
CA LEU A 207 3.60 12.36 -19.96
C LEU A 207 3.57 13.01 -21.35
N TYR A 208 4.72 13.33 -21.92
CA TYR A 208 4.83 13.82 -23.30
C TYR A 208 4.19 12.84 -24.29
N ASN A 209 4.56 11.56 -24.21
CA ASN A 209 4.04 10.53 -25.08
C ASN A 209 2.52 10.42 -24.98
N LYS A 210 1.99 10.40 -23.74
CA LYS A 210 0.55 10.36 -23.48
C LYS A 210 -0.16 11.56 -24.12
N ASN A 211 0.38 12.76 -23.96
CA ASN A 211 -0.23 13.98 -24.50
C ASN A 211 -0.19 14.04 -26.05
N HIS A 212 0.69 13.30 -26.69
CA HIS A 212 0.82 13.26 -28.15
C HIS A 212 0.30 11.96 -28.79
N GLY A 213 -0.37 11.09 -28.01
CA GLY A 213 -0.91 9.83 -28.51
C GLY A 213 0.14 8.83 -28.96
N ILE A 214 1.39 8.94 -28.48
CA ILE A 214 2.48 8.03 -28.78
C ILE A 214 2.37 6.82 -27.84
N PRO A 215 2.33 5.56 -28.34
CA PRO A 215 2.29 4.39 -27.49
C PRO A 215 3.48 4.39 -26.52
N THR A 216 3.18 4.29 -25.23
CA THR A 216 4.19 4.08 -24.19
C THR A 216 4.59 2.62 -24.21
N ASP A 217 5.88 2.30 -24.40
CA ASP A 217 6.29 0.92 -24.27
C ASP A 217 6.25 0.53 -22.77
N TYR A 218 5.66 -0.63 -22.53
CA TYR A 218 5.33 -1.15 -21.20
C TYR A 218 6.57 -1.44 -20.33
N TYR A 219 7.77 -1.43 -20.90
CA TYR A 219 9.02 -1.79 -20.23
C TYR A 219 10.00 -0.62 -20.06
N GLY A 220 9.55 0.62 -20.26
CA GLY A 220 10.24 1.81 -19.76
C GLY A 220 11.74 1.86 -19.96
N LYS A 221 12.29 1.36 -21.03
CA LYS A 221 13.65 1.74 -21.47
C LYS A 221 13.54 3.15 -21.99
N ALA A 222 13.76 4.12 -21.08
CA ALA A 222 13.88 5.51 -21.43
C ALA A 222 15.02 5.68 -22.41
N THR A 223 14.74 5.63 -23.68
CA THR A 223 15.51 6.39 -24.65
C THR A 223 15.08 7.83 -24.44
N VAL A 224 15.86 8.58 -23.65
CA VAL A 224 15.71 10.03 -23.57
C VAL A 224 15.91 10.54 -25.01
N PRO A 225 14.90 11.12 -25.65
CA PRO A 225 15.16 11.78 -26.92
C PRO A 225 16.09 12.97 -26.58
N GLU A 226 17.23 13.08 -27.25
CA GLU A 226 18.14 14.26 -27.21
C GLU A 226 17.42 15.59 -27.50
N TYR A 227 16.13 15.55 -27.70
CA TYR A 227 15.27 16.64 -28.15
C TYR A 227 14.71 17.53 -27.04
N ILE A 228 14.71 17.09 -25.78
CA ILE A 228 14.14 17.87 -24.68
C ILE A 228 15.14 18.87 -24.10
N ASP A 229 16.43 18.66 -24.26
CA ASP A 229 17.48 19.56 -23.75
C ASP A 229 17.67 20.86 -24.54
N LYS A 230 16.94 21.07 -25.62
CA LYS A 230 17.12 22.29 -26.47
C LYS A 230 15.99 23.32 -26.37
N LYS A 231 15.03 23.13 -25.46
CA LYS A 231 13.88 24.08 -25.30
C LYS A 231 13.45 24.33 -23.85
N LEU A 232 14.35 24.18 -22.89
CA LEU A 232 14.14 24.72 -21.53
C LEU A 232 15.14 25.80 -21.26
#